data_65a69f8c8dd69da6bb037d8eb33a4110
#
_entry.id   65a69f8c8dd69da6bb037d8eb33a4110
#
_cell.length_a   1.000
_cell.length_b   1.000
_cell.length_c   1.000
_cell.angle_alpha   90.00
_cell.angle_beta   90.00
_cell.angle_gamma   90.00
#
_symmetry.space_group_name_H-M   'P 1'
#
loop_
_entity.id
_entity.type
_entity.pdbx_description
1 polymer ?
#
loop_
_entity_poly.entity_id
_entity_poly.type
_entity_poly.pdbx_seq_one_letter_code
_entity_poly.pdbx_strand_id
1 'polypeptide(L)'
;MTQEEYGAKFGVTRQTVSSWENGKSIPDLQLLITICNTYYFSLDALLNEDRNYTKRINFSQKMSRIVKILISILIVILIFYLTLVGIWMYVATREKNAYAQRVEKDGFELRDRIYYLEKDGVEYSMGKQEYAFLKFHFYYKHIEANGLEENMKYHYWLTDTDDEGEFYFYVEYDWKSEVTGKIDSKGNITYEELTKKDKEFLENNKDDIEIVINRMADYFCSGYAIEK
;
A
#
# COMPACT_ATOMS: atom_id res chain seq x y z
N MET A 1 52.15 35.80 -21.91
CA MET A 1 51.84 34.55 -21.19
C MET A 1 50.59 33.96 -21.81
N THR A 2 50.66 32.73 -22.26
CA THR A 2 49.55 32.00 -22.85
C THR A 2 48.61 31.48 -21.77
N GLN A 3 47.39 31.11 -22.11
CA GLN A 3 46.43 30.45 -21.17
C GLN A 3 47.04 29.16 -20.56
N GLU A 4 47.89 28.48 -21.30
CA GLU A 4 48.55 27.26 -20.88
C GLU A 4 49.63 27.52 -19.85
N GLU A 5 50.48 28.53 -20.10
CA GLU A 5 51.50 28.98 -19.13
C GLU A 5 50.86 29.52 -17.85
N TYR A 6 49.75 30.27 -17.97
CA TYR A 6 49.00 30.79 -16.83
C TYR A 6 48.39 29.66 -16.03
N GLY A 7 47.76 28.67 -16.71
CA GLY A 7 47.21 27.52 -16.04
C GLY A 7 48.26 26.68 -15.29
N ALA A 8 49.37 26.42 -15.91
CA ALA A 8 50.49 25.69 -15.31
C ALA A 8 51.05 26.38 -14.06
N LYS A 9 51.09 27.72 -14.05
CA LYS A 9 51.57 28.51 -12.91
C LYS A 9 50.68 28.37 -11.66
N PHE A 10 49.37 28.19 -11.86
CA PHE A 10 48.38 28.13 -10.78
C PHE A 10 47.74 26.73 -10.59
N GLY A 11 48.28 25.71 -11.25
CA GLY A 11 47.87 24.32 -11.08
C GLY A 11 46.46 24.01 -11.67
N VAL A 12 46.07 24.77 -12.69
CA VAL A 12 44.78 24.60 -13.39
C VAL A 12 44.95 24.32 -14.88
N THR A 13 43.93 23.79 -15.54
CA THR A 13 44.01 23.48 -16.98
C THR A 13 43.87 24.74 -17.82
N ARG A 14 44.39 24.73 -19.06
CA ARG A 14 44.15 25.75 -20.07
C ARG A 14 42.66 26.04 -20.26
N GLN A 15 41.84 24.99 -20.23
CA GLN A 15 40.40 25.08 -20.42
C GLN A 15 39.72 25.84 -19.26
N THR A 16 40.23 25.66 -18.04
CA THR A 16 39.78 26.42 -16.87
C THR A 16 40.08 27.90 -17.02
N VAL A 17 41.30 28.26 -17.44
CA VAL A 17 41.70 29.64 -17.69
C VAL A 17 40.85 30.27 -18.78
N SER A 18 40.65 29.57 -19.90
CA SER A 18 39.77 30.03 -20.98
C SER A 18 38.32 30.24 -20.49
N SER A 19 37.84 29.41 -19.59
CA SER A 19 36.50 29.53 -18.98
C SER A 19 36.39 30.82 -18.16
N TRP A 20 37.46 31.17 -17.42
CA TRP A 20 37.50 32.40 -16.63
C TRP A 20 37.51 33.65 -17.51
N GLU A 21 38.37 33.67 -18.54
CA GLU A 21 38.45 34.81 -19.51
C GLU A 21 37.13 35.05 -20.25
N ASN A 22 36.41 33.96 -20.55
CA ASN A 22 35.09 34.02 -21.17
C ASN A 22 33.93 34.24 -20.16
N GLY A 23 34.22 34.43 -18.89
CA GLY A 23 33.22 34.64 -17.84
C GLY A 23 32.26 33.47 -17.59
N LYS A 24 32.61 32.26 -18.07
CA LYS A 24 31.80 31.06 -17.87
C LYS A 24 31.96 30.44 -16.47
N SER A 25 33.11 30.66 -15.86
CA SER A 25 33.42 30.29 -14.46
C SER A 25 34.31 31.37 -13.85
N ILE A 26 34.54 31.26 -12.54
CA ILE A 26 35.43 32.14 -11.77
C ILE A 26 36.37 31.27 -10.93
N PRO A 27 37.60 31.71 -10.66
CA PRO A 27 38.47 31.04 -9.69
C PRO A 27 37.82 30.95 -8.31
N ASP A 28 38.14 29.92 -7.53
CA ASP A 28 37.78 29.90 -6.12
C ASP A 28 38.52 30.98 -5.36
N LEU A 29 38.03 31.31 -4.16
CA LEU A 29 38.56 32.43 -3.37
C LEU A 29 40.02 32.22 -3.00
N GLN A 30 40.44 31.00 -2.70
CA GLN A 30 41.82 30.70 -2.29
C GLN A 30 42.77 30.88 -3.46
N LEU A 31 42.40 30.45 -4.64
CA LEU A 31 43.17 30.64 -5.86
C LEU A 31 43.18 32.10 -6.28
N LEU A 32 42.10 32.83 -6.10
CA LEU A 32 42.03 34.26 -6.37
C LEU A 32 43.00 35.05 -5.47
N ILE A 33 43.03 34.74 -4.18
CA ILE A 33 44.00 35.30 -3.24
C ILE A 33 45.44 35.01 -3.69
N THR A 34 45.71 33.78 -4.14
CA THR A 34 47.03 33.37 -4.65
C THR A 34 47.42 34.17 -5.90
N ILE A 35 46.50 34.36 -6.81
CA ILE A 35 46.70 35.18 -8.04
C ILE A 35 46.96 36.64 -7.67
N CYS A 36 46.14 37.22 -6.78
CA CYS A 36 46.34 38.60 -6.30
C CYS A 36 47.70 38.78 -5.65
N ASN A 37 48.09 37.91 -4.79
CA ASN A 37 49.41 37.94 -4.12
C ASN A 37 50.57 37.78 -5.12
N THR A 38 50.41 36.92 -6.13
CA THR A 38 51.46 36.66 -7.14
C THR A 38 51.69 37.86 -8.05
N TYR A 39 50.66 38.65 -8.32
CA TYR A 39 50.70 39.79 -9.23
C TYR A 39 50.59 41.14 -8.50
N TYR A 40 50.62 41.13 -7.18
CA TYR A 40 50.58 42.35 -6.32
C TYR A 40 49.31 43.19 -6.53
N PHE A 41 48.18 42.54 -6.82
CA PHE A 41 46.89 43.22 -6.87
C PHE A 41 46.17 43.18 -5.52
N SER A 42 45.45 44.25 -5.22
CA SER A 42 44.54 44.23 -4.06
C SER A 42 43.29 43.46 -4.39
N LEU A 43 43.00 42.42 -3.58
CA LEU A 43 41.75 41.63 -3.70
C LEU A 43 40.53 42.53 -3.51
N ASP A 44 40.58 43.48 -2.58
CA ASP A 44 39.51 44.48 -2.37
C ASP A 44 39.27 45.35 -3.58
N ALA A 45 40.32 45.81 -4.27
CA ALA A 45 40.17 46.60 -5.52
C ALA A 45 39.50 45.76 -6.60
N LEU A 46 39.94 44.50 -6.79
CA LEU A 46 39.38 43.59 -7.78
C LEU A 46 37.89 43.30 -7.49
N LEU A 47 37.52 43.07 -6.24
CA LEU A 47 36.14 42.75 -5.86
C LEU A 47 35.21 43.99 -5.88
N ASN A 48 35.73 45.18 -5.64
CA ASN A 48 34.96 46.42 -5.65
C ASN A 48 34.75 46.98 -7.10
N GLU A 49 35.72 46.78 -7.98
CA GLU A 49 35.59 47.18 -9.38
C GLU A 49 34.60 46.33 -10.17
N ASP A 50 34.50 45.01 -9.86
CA ASP A 50 33.53 44.11 -10.52
C ASP A 50 32.35 43.75 -9.60
N ARG A 51 31.35 44.64 -9.56
CA ARG A 51 30.08 44.40 -8.86
C ARG A 51 29.36 43.10 -9.33
N ASN A 52 29.65 42.62 -10.54
CA ASN A 52 29.05 41.41 -11.07
C ASN A 52 29.71 40.16 -10.48
N TYR A 53 31.00 40.24 -10.16
CA TYR A 53 31.75 39.14 -9.53
C TYR A 53 31.23 38.85 -8.11
N THR A 54 31.08 39.85 -7.27
CA THR A 54 30.51 39.71 -5.92
C THR A 54 29.07 39.21 -5.94
N LYS A 55 28.27 39.64 -6.91
CA LYS A 55 26.90 39.12 -7.09
C LYS A 55 26.89 37.62 -7.46
N ARG A 56 27.82 37.15 -8.31
CA ARG A 56 27.92 35.75 -8.76
C ARG A 56 28.36 34.83 -7.59
N ILE A 57 29.35 35.23 -6.79
CA ILE A 57 29.77 34.45 -5.60
C ILE A 57 28.63 34.33 -4.61
N ASN A 58 27.96 35.46 -4.28
CA ASN A 58 26.85 35.45 -3.33
C ASN A 58 25.66 34.63 -3.84
N PHE A 59 25.37 34.64 -5.13
CA PHE A 59 24.33 33.84 -5.74
C PHE A 59 24.66 32.35 -5.68
N SER A 60 25.89 31.95 -6.01
CA SER A 60 26.34 30.55 -5.94
C SER A 60 26.26 29.99 -4.50
N GLN A 61 26.70 30.75 -3.50
CA GLN A 61 26.59 30.34 -2.10
C GLN A 61 25.14 30.24 -1.62
N LYS A 62 24.29 31.18 -2.03
CA LYS A 62 22.85 31.15 -1.71
C LYS A 62 22.17 29.96 -2.35
N MET A 63 22.46 29.67 -3.62
CA MET A 63 21.92 28.49 -4.33
C MET A 63 22.37 27.19 -3.68
N SER A 64 23.63 27.05 -3.31
CA SER A 64 24.14 25.85 -2.59
C SER A 64 23.41 25.63 -1.26
N ARG A 65 23.10 26.70 -0.52
CA ARG A 65 22.32 26.60 0.73
C ARG A 65 20.89 26.17 0.50
N ILE A 66 20.22 26.72 -0.51
CA ILE A 66 18.85 26.36 -0.89
C ILE A 66 18.79 24.88 -1.29
N VAL A 67 19.73 24.43 -2.12
CA VAL A 67 19.79 23.02 -2.55
C VAL A 67 19.97 22.08 -1.36
N LYS A 68 20.82 22.41 -0.39
CA LYS A 68 20.98 21.60 0.85
C LYS A 68 19.67 21.54 1.65
N ILE A 69 18.94 22.64 1.77
CA ILE A 69 17.65 22.68 2.47
C ILE A 69 16.62 21.79 1.74
N LEU A 70 16.54 21.89 0.41
CA LEU A 70 15.62 21.07 -0.39
C LEU A 70 15.93 19.57 -0.25
N ILE A 71 17.22 19.19 -0.29
CA ILE A 71 17.63 17.79 -0.08
C ILE A 71 17.25 17.33 1.34
N SER A 72 17.45 18.17 2.37
CA SER A 72 17.08 17.82 3.74
C SER A 72 15.56 17.60 3.89
N ILE A 73 14.75 18.45 3.27
CA ILE A 73 13.30 18.31 3.25
C ILE A 73 12.90 16.99 2.54
N LEU A 74 13.52 16.69 1.41
CA LEU A 74 13.26 15.46 0.66
C LEU A 74 13.57 14.22 1.50
N ILE A 75 14.70 14.24 2.23
CA ILE A 75 15.08 13.13 3.13
C ILE A 75 14.05 12.96 4.25
N VAL A 76 13.58 14.03 4.86
CA VAL A 76 12.55 13.98 5.92
C VAL A 76 11.25 13.38 5.37
N ILE A 77 10.81 13.81 4.19
CA ILE A 77 9.61 13.26 3.52
C ILE A 77 9.79 11.77 3.24
N LEU A 78 10.96 11.36 2.75
CA LEU A 78 11.26 9.96 2.47
C LEU A 78 11.24 9.11 3.75
N ILE A 79 11.84 9.58 4.84
CA ILE A 79 11.82 8.88 6.13
C ILE A 79 10.38 8.76 6.63
N PHE A 80 9.59 9.83 6.56
CA PHE A 80 8.17 9.81 6.94
C PHE A 80 7.37 8.79 6.10
N TYR A 81 7.57 8.77 4.80
CA TYR A 81 6.94 7.79 3.92
C TYR A 81 7.32 6.34 4.28
N LEU A 82 8.62 6.08 4.50
CA LEU A 82 9.09 4.74 4.89
C LEU A 82 8.54 4.29 6.24
N THR A 83 8.38 5.22 7.21
CA THR A 83 7.75 4.89 8.50
C THR A 83 6.29 4.53 8.35
N LEU A 84 5.51 5.25 7.52
CA LEU A 84 4.12 4.91 7.23
C LEU A 84 3.98 3.55 6.57
N VAL A 85 4.84 3.25 5.59
CA VAL A 85 4.87 1.94 4.94
C VAL A 85 5.22 0.83 5.94
N GLY A 86 6.18 1.07 6.83
CA GLY A 86 6.57 0.12 7.87
C GLY A 86 5.42 -0.17 8.86
N ILE A 87 4.72 0.86 9.31
CA ILE A 87 3.55 0.73 10.20
C ILE A 87 2.45 -0.06 9.47
N TRP A 88 2.17 0.29 8.22
CA TRP A 88 1.16 -0.41 7.42
C TRP A 88 1.51 -1.90 7.24
N MET A 89 2.76 -2.23 6.91
CA MET A 89 3.21 -3.62 6.78
C MET A 89 3.07 -4.40 8.11
N TYR A 90 3.41 -3.75 9.22
CA TYR A 90 3.27 -4.37 10.54
C TYR A 90 1.81 -4.68 10.86
N VAL A 91 0.90 -3.72 10.68
CA VAL A 91 -0.54 -3.91 10.92
C VAL A 91 -1.10 -4.99 10.00
N ALA A 92 -0.82 -4.92 8.70
CA ALA A 92 -1.30 -5.91 7.72
C ALA A 92 -0.81 -7.33 8.05
N THR A 93 0.45 -7.49 8.46
CA THR A 93 0.99 -8.80 8.85
C THR A 93 0.33 -9.32 10.13
N ARG A 94 0.12 -8.44 11.11
CA ARG A 94 -0.56 -8.78 12.36
C ARG A 94 -1.98 -9.27 12.12
N GLU A 95 -2.77 -8.53 11.34
CA GLU A 95 -4.15 -8.91 11.02
C GLU A 95 -4.23 -10.22 10.23
N LYS A 96 -3.34 -10.39 9.25
CA LYS A 96 -3.24 -11.64 8.49
C LYS A 96 -2.96 -12.85 9.40
N ASN A 97 -2.02 -12.71 10.32
CA ASN A 97 -1.67 -13.79 11.24
C ASN A 97 -2.81 -14.08 12.24
N ALA A 98 -3.47 -13.01 12.72
CA ALA A 98 -4.61 -13.15 13.63
C ALA A 98 -5.80 -13.85 12.93
N TYR A 99 -6.09 -13.49 11.68
CA TYR A 99 -7.09 -14.17 10.85
C TYR A 99 -6.75 -15.67 10.70
N ALA A 100 -5.54 -15.98 10.27
CA ALA A 100 -5.09 -17.36 10.11
C ALA A 100 -5.28 -18.18 11.40
N GLN A 101 -4.86 -17.65 12.54
CA GLN A 101 -5.01 -18.30 13.83
C GLN A 101 -6.48 -18.55 14.22
N ARG A 102 -7.40 -17.61 13.92
CA ARG A 102 -8.82 -17.79 14.22
C ARG A 102 -9.42 -18.88 13.36
N VAL A 103 -9.18 -18.83 12.05
CA VAL A 103 -9.72 -19.80 11.08
C VAL A 103 -9.18 -21.21 11.36
N GLU A 104 -7.89 -21.35 11.63
CA GLU A 104 -7.27 -22.63 11.99
C GLU A 104 -7.79 -23.18 13.34
N LYS A 105 -8.10 -22.29 14.30
CA LYS A 105 -8.70 -22.68 15.58
C LYS A 105 -10.11 -23.29 15.40
N ASP A 106 -10.86 -22.79 14.40
CA ASP A 106 -12.17 -23.33 14.06
C ASP A 106 -12.09 -24.64 13.27
N GLY A 107 -10.88 -25.11 12.97
CA GLY A 107 -10.61 -26.41 12.32
C GLY A 107 -10.37 -26.32 10.82
N PHE A 108 -10.26 -25.15 10.24
CA PHE A 108 -9.97 -24.99 8.83
C PHE A 108 -8.51 -25.34 8.53
N GLU A 109 -8.28 -26.01 7.41
CA GLU A 109 -6.96 -26.33 6.88
C GLU A 109 -6.65 -25.50 5.62
N LEU A 110 -5.45 -24.93 5.56
CA LEU A 110 -5.01 -24.16 4.40
C LEU A 110 -4.56 -25.09 3.26
N ARG A 111 -5.23 -24.99 2.10
CA ARG A 111 -4.88 -25.68 0.84
C ARG A 111 -4.89 -24.64 -0.30
N ASP A 112 -3.85 -24.53 -1.06
CA ASP A 112 -3.75 -23.65 -2.24
C ASP A 112 -4.30 -22.22 -2.05
N ARG A 113 -3.99 -21.57 -0.92
CA ARG A 113 -4.40 -20.20 -0.56
C ARG A 113 -5.89 -20.07 -0.14
N ILE A 114 -6.60 -21.16 0.08
CA ILE A 114 -7.96 -21.20 0.59
C ILE A 114 -7.97 -22.08 1.84
N TYR A 115 -8.72 -21.66 2.83
CA TYR A 115 -8.99 -22.43 4.04
C TYR A 115 -10.23 -23.27 3.83
N TYR A 116 -10.13 -24.58 4.06
CA TYR A 116 -11.22 -25.55 3.90
C TYR A 116 -11.53 -26.24 5.23
N LEU A 117 -12.81 -26.45 5.47
CA LEU A 117 -13.33 -27.25 6.57
C LEU A 117 -14.46 -28.13 6.05
N GLU A 118 -14.34 -29.46 6.20
CA GLU A 118 -15.44 -30.39 5.94
C GLU A 118 -16.14 -30.73 7.24
N LYS A 119 -17.45 -30.53 7.31
CA LYS A 119 -18.26 -30.83 8.46
C LYS A 119 -19.69 -31.16 8.07
N ASP A 120 -20.18 -32.32 8.58
CA ASP A 120 -21.55 -32.79 8.38
C ASP A 120 -21.97 -32.83 6.89
N GLY A 121 -21.09 -33.31 5.99
CA GLY A 121 -21.35 -33.44 4.56
C GLY A 121 -21.32 -32.09 3.80
N VAL A 122 -20.80 -31.03 4.41
CA VAL A 122 -20.64 -29.70 3.78
C VAL A 122 -19.19 -29.30 3.86
N GLU A 123 -18.61 -28.85 2.74
CA GLU A 123 -17.29 -28.24 2.67
C GLU A 123 -17.43 -26.73 2.72
N TYR A 124 -16.87 -26.13 3.74
CA TYR A 124 -16.79 -24.66 3.92
C TYR A 124 -15.43 -24.17 3.42
N SER A 125 -15.43 -23.03 2.72
CA SER A 125 -14.18 -22.42 2.25
C SER A 125 -14.11 -20.92 2.51
N MET A 126 -12.94 -20.46 2.94
CA MET A 126 -12.65 -19.05 3.21
C MET A 126 -11.33 -18.67 2.54
N GLY A 127 -11.31 -17.54 1.84
CA GLY A 127 -10.11 -17.05 1.17
C GLY A 127 -9.01 -16.66 2.17
N LYS A 128 -7.75 -16.98 1.85
CA LYS A 128 -6.61 -16.46 2.58
C LYS A 128 -6.54 -14.95 2.44
N GLN A 129 -6.46 -14.24 3.55
CA GLN A 129 -6.28 -12.78 3.51
C GLN A 129 -4.93 -12.42 2.91
N GLU A 130 -4.95 -11.64 1.82
CA GLU A 130 -3.76 -11.06 1.21
C GLU A 130 -3.93 -9.54 1.12
N TYR A 131 -2.98 -8.83 1.75
CA TYR A 131 -2.92 -7.37 1.64
C TYR A 131 -2.04 -7.00 0.45
N ALA A 132 -2.62 -6.43 -0.60
CA ALA A 132 -1.85 -5.84 -1.68
C ALA A 132 -1.19 -4.53 -1.20
N PHE A 133 0.09 -4.33 -1.55
CA PHE A 133 0.84 -3.14 -1.21
C PHE A 133 0.09 -1.87 -1.66
N LEU A 134 -0.20 -0.97 -0.71
CA LEU A 134 -0.94 0.28 -0.90
C LEU A 134 -2.38 0.17 -1.42
N LYS A 135 -2.94 -1.00 -1.58
CA LYS A 135 -4.35 -1.14 -1.81
C LYS A 135 -5.05 -1.30 -0.46
N PHE A 136 -5.74 -0.28 0.00
CA PHE A 136 -6.78 -0.37 1.05
C PHE A 136 -8.01 -1.11 0.52
N HIS A 137 -7.82 -2.05 -0.41
CA HIS A 137 -8.91 -2.85 -0.93
C HIS A 137 -9.08 -4.02 -0.01
N PHE A 138 -10.15 -3.93 0.73
CA PHE A 138 -10.83 -5.06 1.30
C PHE A 138 -11.07 -6.07 0.19
N TYR A 139 -10.41 -7.22 0.25
CA TYR A 139 -10.95 -8.38 -0.42
C TYR A 139 -12.35 -8.55 0.13
N TYR A 140 -13.32 -8.80 -0.75
CA TYR A 140 -14.66 -9.11 -0.31
C TYR A 140 -14.57 -10.22 0.72
N LYS A 141 -14.93 -9.90 1.95
CA LYS A 141 -15.02 -10.89 3.00
C LYS A 141 -16.18 -11.79 2.61
N HIS A 142 -15.92 -13.04 2.38
CA HIS A 142 -16.95 -14.02 2.08
C HIS A 142 -16.53 -15.40 2.59
N ILE A 143 -17.53 -16.23 2.79
CA ILE A 143 -17.40 -17.66 3.02
C ILE A 143 -18.29 -18.36 2.03
N GLU A 144 -17.80 -19.46 1.47
CA GLU A 144 -18.54 -20.35 0.60
C GLU A 144 -18.76 -21.68 1.29
N ALA A 145 -19.86 -22.36 0.95
CA ALA A 145 -20.09 -23.73 1.35
C ALA A 145 -20.67 -24.54 0.21
N ASN A 146 -20.21 -25.78 0.08
CA ASN A 146 -20.65 -26.71 -0.95
C ASN A 146 -21.11 -28.01 -0.28
N GLY A 147 -22.32 -28.45 -0.58
CA GLY A 147 -22.78 -29.78 -0.16
C GLY A 147 -22.02 -30.87 -0.89
N LEU A 148 -21.52 -31.86 -0.16
CA LEU A 148 -20.76 -32.99 -0.69
C LEU A 148 -21.64 -34.19 -1.02
N GLU A 149 -22.80 -34.28 -0.39
CA GLU A 149 -23.74 -35.40 -0.58
C GLU A 149 -24.68 -35.17 -1.78
N GLU A 150 -25.10 -36.25 -2.44
CA GLU A 150 -25.98 -36.14 -3.64
C GLU A 150 -27.30 -35.43 -3.39
N ASN A 151 -27.79 -35.44 -2.14
CA ASN A 151 -29.04 -34.83 -1.72
C ASN A 151 -28.90 -33.36 -1.29
N MET A 152 -27.67 -32.83 -1.19
CA MET A 152 -27.37 -31.48 -0.74
C MET A 152 -26.42 -30.74 -1.69
N LYS A 153 -26.55 -30.87 -2.98
CA LYS A 153 -25.70 -30.22 -4.00
C LYS A 153 -26.05 -28.73 -4.15
N TYR A 154 -26.03 -27.99 -3.06
CA TYR A 154 -26.28 -26.55 -3.10
C TYR A 154 -24.94 -25.82 -2.89
N HIS A 155 -24.81 -24.71 -3.60
CA HIS A 155 -23.70 -23.79 -3.41
C HIS A 155 -24.20 -22.60 -2.58
N TYR A 156 -23.52 -22.35 -1.47
CA TYR A 156 -23.85 -21.27 -0.55
C TYR A 156 -22.76 -20.22 -0.60
N TRP A 157 -23.17 -18.98 -0.56
CA TRP A 157 -22.28 -17.84 -0.44
C TRP A 157 -22.80 -16.90 0.64
N LEU A 158 -21.91 -16.41 1.50
CA LEU A 158 -22.23 -15.42 2.51
C LEU A 158 -21.15 -14.33 2.52
N THR A 159 -21.58 -13.08 2.54
CA THR A 159 -20.70 -11.91 2.54
C THR A 159 -21.21 -10.86 3.51
N ASP A 160 -20.31 -9.94 3.91
CA ASP A 160 -20.63 -8.79 4.73
C ASP A 160 -21.56 -7.81 3.99
N THR A 161 -22.39 -7.10 4.73
CA THR A 161 -23.18 -5.97 4.22
C THR A 161 -22.57 -4.66 4.71
N ASP A 162 -23.03 -3.53 4.16
CA ASP A 162 -22.66 -2.20 4.68
C ASP A 162 -23.35 -1.87 6.03
N ASP A 163 -24.36 -2.68 6.42
CA ASP A 163 -25.09 -2.52 7.67
C ASP A 163 -24.46 -3.37 8.78
N GLU A 164 -24.15 -2.76 9.92
CA GLU A 164 -23.51 -3.42 11.05
C GLU A 164 -24.31 -4.65 11.53
N GLY A 165 -23.68 -5.83 11.45
CA GLY A 165 -24.21 -7.09 11.97
C GLY A 165 -25.26 -7.76 11.10
N GLU A 166 -25.39 -7.39 9.83
CA GLU A 166 -26.17 -8.12 8.83
C GLU A 166 -25.23 -8.72 7.78
N PHE A 167 -25.56 -9.91 7.28
CA PHE A 167 -24.81 -10.63 6.25
C PHE A 167 -25.76 -11.00 5.12
N TYR A 168 -25.32 -10.77 3.89
CA TYR A 168 -26.02 -11.24 2.71
C TYR A 168 -25.63 -12.68 2.41
N PHE A 169 -26.63 -13.50 2.09
CA PHE A 169 -26.39 -14.85 1.57
C PHE A 169 -27.15 -15.09 0.27
N TYR A 170 -26.63 -16.01 -0.52
CA TYR A 170 -27.40 -16.67 -1.54
C TYR A 170 -27.14 -18.17 -1.52
N VAL A 171 -28.14 -18.94 -1.97
CA VAL A 171 -28.11 -20.39 -2.09
C VAL A 171 -28.51 -20.75 -3.50
N GLU A 172 -27.55 -21.20 -4.29
CA GLU A 172 -27.78 -21.71 -5.63
C GLU A 172 -28.18 -23.19 -5.55
N TYR A 173 -29.38 -23.54 -6.01
CA TYR A 173 -29.91 -24.89 -5.98
C TYR A 173 -30.21 -25.48 -7.35
N ASP A 174 -30.15 -24.66 -8.40
CA ASP A 174 -30.27 -25.06 -9.80
C ASP A 174 -29.50 -24.03 -10.65
N TRP A 175 -28.97 -24.41 -11.78
CA TRP A 175 -28.15 -23.58 -12.70
C TRP A 175 -28.70 -22.17 -13.02
N LYS A 176 -29.95 -21.91 -12.69
CA LYS A 176 -30.63 -20.63 -12.93
C LYS A 176 -31.52 -20.19 -11.77
N SER A 177 -31.42 -20.82 -10.65
CA SER A 177 -32.32 -20.56 -9.52
C SER A 177 -31.51 -20.43 -8.24
N GLU A 178 -31.70 -19.32 -7.59
CA GLU A 178 -31.05 -18.99 -6.32
C GLU A 178 -32.08 -18.42 -5.35
N VAL A 179 -31.86 -18.66 -4.07
CA VAL A 179 -32.57 -18.02 -2.96
C VAL A 179 -31.61 -17.05 -2.31
N THR A 180 -32.05 -15.81 -2.19
CA THR A 180 -31.28 -14.74 -1.56
C THR A 180 -31.91 -14.28 -0.26
N GLY A 181 -31.10 -13.73 0.62
CA GLY A 181 -31.59 -13.20 1.88
C GLY A 181 -30.51 -12.59 2.75
N LYS A 182 -30.91 -12.28 3.97
CA LYS A 182 -30.04 -11.74 5.01
C LYS A 182 -30.13 -12.57 6.26
N ILE A 183 -29.02 -12.64 6.99
CA ILE A 183 -28.96 -13.13 8.36
C ILE A 183 -28.44 -12.04 9.27
N ASP A 184 -29.13 -11.78 10.37
CA ASP A 184 -28.71 -10.82 11.35
C ASP A 184 -27.74 -11.41 12.39
N SER A 185 -27.15 -10.59 13.24
CA SER A 185 -26.24 -11.00 14.31
C SER A 185 -26.88 -11.94 15.34
N LYS A 186 -28.21 -12.08 15.38
CA LYS A 186 -28.94 -12.99 16.27
C LYS A 186 -29.26 -14.34 15.61
N GLY A 187 -28.92 -14.51 14.33
CA GLY A 187 -29.20 -15.70 13.56
C GLY A 187 -30.61 -15.69 12.93
N ASN A 188 -31.32 -14.56 12.91
CA ASN A 188 -32.61 -14.48 12.22
C ASN A 188 -32.38 -14.35 10.73
N ILE A 189 -32.99 -15.28 9.98
CA ILE A 189 -32.89 -15.32 8.52
C ILE A 189 -34.12 -14.69 7.91
N THR A 190 -33.91 -13.76 6.96
CA THR A 190 -34.94 -13.11 6.17
C THR A 190 -34.66 -13.35 4.70
N TYR A 191 -35.61 -13.94 4.00
CA TYR A 191 -35.51 -14.22 2.56
C TYR A 191 -36.05 -13.04 1.75
N GLU A 192 -35.38 -12.75 0.62
CA GLU A 192 -35.81 -11.71 -0.33
C GLU A 192 -36.62 -12.34 -1.47
N GLU A 193 -37.46 -11.56 -2.10
CA GLU A 193 -38.31 -11.82 -3.31
C GLU A 193 -38.39 -13.29 -3.83
N LEU A 194 -39.01 -14.15 -3.05
CA LEU A 194 -39.15 -15.56 -3.38
C LEU A 194 -40.13 -15.82 -4.53
N THR A 195 -39.69 -16.47 -5.60
CA THR A 195 -40.54 -17.01 -6.63
C THR A 195 -41.37 -18.22 -6.12
N LYS A 196 -42.31 -18.68 -6.92
CA LYS A 196 -43.07 -19.90 -6.54
C LYS A 196 -42.17 -21.12 -6.43
N LYS A 197 -41.16 -21.24 -7.29
CA LYS A 197 -40.18 -22.33 -7.30
C LYS A 197 -39.29 -22.29 -6.04
N ASP A 198 -38.87 -21.08 -5.62
CA ASP A 198 -38.06 -20.90 -4.44
C ASP A 198 -38.81 -21.29 -3.15
N LYS A 199 -40.09 -20.97 -3.07
CA LYS A 199 -40.96 -21.37 -1.96
C LYS A 199 -41.12 -22.90 -1.86
N GLU A 200 -41.36 -23.56 -2.98
CA GLU A 200 -41.45 -25.03 -3.04
C GLU A 200 -40.08 -25.68 -2.66
N PHE A 201 -38.98 -25.10 -3.09
CA PHE A 201 -37.65 -25.56 -2.72
C PHE A 201 -37.41 -25.40 -1.20
N LEU A 202 -37.73 -24.23 -0.63
CA LEU A 202 -37.57 -23.98 0.78
C LEU A 202 -38.48 -24.82 1.67
N GLU A 203 -39.72 -25.11 1.24
CA GLU A 203 -40.64 -26.00 2.00
C GLU A 203 -40.01 -27.35 2.33
N ASN A 204 -39.14 -27.85 1.44
CA ASN A 204 -38.54 -29.18 1.61
C ASN A 204 -37.10 -29.15 2.23
N ASN A 205 -36.42 -28.02 2.18
CA ASN A 205 -34.97 -27.94 2.51
C ASN A 205 -34.64 -26.85 3.52
N LYS A 206 -35.61 -26.14 4.06
CA LYS A 206 -35.41 -24.92 4.88
C LYS A 206 -34.51 -25.17 6.08
N ASP A 207 -34.78 -26.22 6.85
CA ASP A 207 -34.08 -26.49 8.09
C ASP A 207 -32.59 -26.77 7.83
N ASP A 208 -32.26 -27.55 6.82
CA ASP A 208 -30.89 -27.87 6.43
C ASP A 208 -30.15 -26.62 5.91
N ILE A 209 -30.82 -25.81 5.10
CA ILE A 209 -30.28 -24.55 4.56
C ILE A 209 -29.96 -23.56 5.70
N GLU A 210 -30.91 -23.37 6.63
CA GLU A 210 -30.72 -22.45 7.76
C GLU A 210 -29.60 -22.92 8.71
N ILE A 211 -29.41 -24.22 8.90
CA ILE A 211 -28.26 -24.76 9.65
C ILE A 211 -26.94 -24.38 8.98
N VAL A 212 -26.84 -24.55 7.64
CA VAL A 212 -25.61 -24.22 6.90
C VAL A 212 -25.35 -22.71 6.95
N ILE A 213 -26.35 -21.87 6.70
CA ILE A 213 -26.20 -20.40 6.73
C ILE A 213 -25.79 -19.90 8.13
N ASN A 214 -26.42 -20.40 9.19
CA ASN A 214 -26.04 -20.02 10.55
C ASN A 214 -24.61 -20.40 10.88
N ARG A 215 -24.16 -21.60 10.46
CA ARG A 215 -22.79 -22.07 10.63
C ARG A 215 -21.80 -21.24 9.84
N MET A 216 -22.15 -20.85 8.60
CA MET A 216 -21.35 -19.94 7.80
C MET A 216 -21.20 -18.59 8.46
N ALA A 217 -22.26 -18.03 9.02
CA ALA A 217 -22.25 -16.77 9.77
C ALA A 217 -21.36 -16.87 11.02
N ASP A 218 -21.39 -17.97 11.77
CA ASP A 218 -20.52 -18.21 12.91
C ASP A 218 -19.04 -18.25 12.52
N TYR A 219 -18.68 -18.99 11.49
CA TYR A 219 -17.30 -19.05 10.99
C TYR A 219 -16.84 -17.71 10.40
N PHE A 220 -17.73 -17.02 9.70
CA PHE A 220 -17.45 -15.71 9.14
C PHE A 220 -17.14 -14.71 10.27
N CYS A 221 -18.00 -14.62 11.28
CA CYS A 221 -17.79 -13.74 12.43
C CYS A 221 -16.50 -14.08 13.18
N SER A 222 -16.23 -15.36 13.45
CA SER A 222 -15.00 -15.82 14.10
C SER A 222 -13.76 -15.45 13.26
N GLY A 223 -13.73 -15.81 11.99
CA GLY A 223 -12.61 -15.56 11.09
C GLY A 223 -12.28 -14.10 10.94
N TYR A 224 -13.25 -13.25 10.71
CA TYR A 224 -13.07 -11.80 10.49
C TYR A 224 -13.14 -10.96 11.77
N ALA A 225 -13.30 -11.59 12.96
CA ALA A 225 -13.43 -10.92 14.26
C ALA A 225 -14.56 -9.88 14.29
N ILE A 226 -15.69 -10.24 13.71
CA ILE A 226 -16.92 -9.43 13.74
C ILE A 226 -17.71 -9.83 14.97
N GLU A 227 -18.13 -8.86 15.77
CA GLU A 227 -19.03 -9.11 16.90
C GLU A 227 -20.43 -9.44 16.36
N LYS A 228 -21.03 -10.55 16.91
CA LYS A 228 -22.40 -10.96 16.63
C LYS A 228 -23.38 -10.13 17.44
#